data_8d83c716ac2b34d9a94235669120566c
#
_entry.id   8d83c716ac2b34d9a94235669120566c
#
_cell.length_a   1.000
_cell.length_b   1.000
_cell.length_c   1.000
_cell.angle_alpha   90.00
_cell.angle_beta   90.00
_cell.angle_gamma   90.00
#
_symmetry.space_group_name_H-M   'P 1'
#
loop_
_entity.id
_entity.type
_entity.pdbx_description
1 polymer ?
#
loop_
_entity_poly.entity_id
_entity_poly.type
_entity_poly.pdbx_seq_one_letter_code
_entity_poly.pdbx_strand_id
1 'polypeptide(L)'
;MPDGILGEPDAELVDLLGVIEEIQQQARSPIRRGAVGAEIFGAAHKTLDTSPHRAYLDFAAHGMGLVSHEAPRQINDGSMPYEAYDATRPLEASMVISIETTMAHPRRGFIKLEDTVAVTEGGCESFGEKGRLEPGEVIIEAGLHAVQRLRDQSRRDPCRNPKSRPCGT
;
A
#
# COMPACT_ATOMS: atom_id res chain seq x y z
N MET A 1 0.38 3.85 4.66
CA MET A 1 1.11 5.12 4.45
C MET A 1 2.12 4.90 3.35
N PRO A 2 2.17 5.70 2.30
CA PRO A 2 3.25 5.58 1.33
C PRO A 2 4.57 5.95 1.99
N ASP A 3 5.60 5.17 1.72
CA ASP A 3 6.95 5.47 2.17
C ASP A 3 7.39 6.83 1.61
N GLY A 4 7.89 7.69 2.48
CA GLY A 4 8.38 8.99 2.06
C GLY A 4 9.71 8.86 1.32
N ILE A 5 9.78 9.36 0.10
CA ILE A 5 11.01 9.43 -0.68
C ILE A 5 11.56 10.85 -0.59
N LEU A 6 12.82 10.99 -0.21
CA LEU A 6 13.51 12.26 -0.26
C LEU A 6 14.29 12.38 -1.59
N GLY A 7 13.72 13.12 -2.55
CA GLY A 7 14.28 13.31 -3.89
C GLY A 7 13.46 12.60 -4.97
N GLU A 8 14.02 12.50 -6.18
CA GLU A 8 13.41 11.79 -7.29
C GLU A 8 13.66 10.29 -7.14
N PRO A 9 12.63 9.42 -7.31
CA PRO A 9 12.84 7.98 -7.30
C PRO A 9 13.69 7.58 -8.51
N ASP A 10 14.61 6.65 -8.30
CA ASP A 10 15.31 6.03 -9.42
C ASP A 10 14.48 4.89 -10.05
N ALA A 11 14.91 4.43 -11.22
CA ALA A 11 14.17 3.42 -11.99
C ALA A 11 13.98 2.11 -11.21
N GLU A 12 14.97 1.68 -10.40
CA GLU A 12 14.84 0.46 -9.59
C GLU A 12 13.72 0.59 -8.55
N LEU A 13 13.63 1.73 -7.87
CA LEU A 13 12.59 1.94 -6.87
C LEU A 13 11.19 2.01 -7.51
N VAL A 14 11.10 2.65 -8.69
CA VAL A 14 9.87 2.70 -9.47
C VAL A 14 9.40 1.30 -9.84
N ASP A 15 10.31 0.45 -10.34
CA ASP A 15 10.00 -0.93 -10.71
C ASP A 15 9.54 -1.76 -9.50
N LEU A 16 10.22 -1.61 -8.34
CA LEU A 16 9.84 -2.31 -7.11
C LEU A 16 8.47 -1.90 -6.58
N LEU A 17 8.16 -0.61 -6.62
CA LEU A 17 6.83 -0.09 -6.26
C LEU A 17 5.76 -0.59 -7.23
N GLY A 18 6.07 -0.67 -8.53
CA GLY A 18 5.17 -1.23 -9.53
C GLY A 18 4.82 -2.70 -9.27
N VAL A 19 5.78 -3.51 -8.85
CA VAL A 19 5.55 -4.92 -8.47
C VAL A 19 4.60 -5.01 -7.27
N ILE A 20 4.82 -4.21 -6.25
CA ILE A 20 3.99 -4.20 -5.03
C ILE A 20 2.58 -3.72 -5.36
N GLU A 21 2.44 -2.67 -6.16
CA GLU A 21 1.14 -2.14 -6.60
C GLU A 21 0.36 -3.18 -7.41
N GLU A 22 1.00 -3.90 -8.31
CA GLU A 22 0.33 -4.95 -9.08
C GLU A 22 -0.24 -6.04 -8.18
N ILE A 23 0.51 -6.50 -7.16
CA ILE A 23 0.04 -7.47 -6.17
C ILE A 23 -1.19 -6.93 -5.43
N GLN A 24 -1.15 -5.65 -4.99
CA GLN A 24 -2.28 -4.98 -4.33
C GLN A 24 -3.53 -4.95 -5.21
N GLN A 25 -3.40 -4.60 -6.48
CA GLN A 25 -4.52 -4.56 -7.42
C GLN A 25 -5.13 -5.94 -7.66
N GLN A 26 -4.28 -6.97 -7.80
CA GLN A 26 -4.76 -8.36 -7.92
C GLN A 26 -5.50 -8.81 -6.67
N ALA A 27 -4.95 -8.56 -5.49
CA ALA A 27 -5.58 -8.89 -4.22
C ALA A 27 -6.95 -8.22 -4.04
N ARG A 28 -7.08 -6.98 -4.51
CA ARG A 28 -8.28 -6.18 -4.41
C ARG A 28 -9.42 -6.68 -5.30
N SER A 29 -9.09 -7.23 -6.46
CA SER A 29 -10.06 -7.59 -7.49
C SER A 29 -11.18 -8.54 -7.03
N PRO A 30 -10.97 -9.57 -6.18
CA PRO A 30 -12.00 -10.46 -5.71
C PRO A 30 -12.80 -9.91 -4.50
N ILE A 31 -12.40 -8.79 -3.90
CA ILE A 31 -13.03 -8.29 -2.67
C ILE A 31 -14.46 -7.84 -2.95
N ARG A 32 -15.42 -8.54 -2.37
CA ARG A 32 -16.86 -8.27 -2.40
C ARG A 32 -17.55 -9.03 -1.29
N ARG A 33 -18.81 -8.76 -1.04
CA ARG A 33 -19.62 -9.60 -0.18
C ARG A 33 -19.59 -11.07 -0.64
N GLY A 34 -19.39 -11.98 0.27
CA GLY A 34 -19.31 -13.42 0.02
C GLY A 34 -17.94 -13.94 -0.39
N ALA A 35 -17.00 -13.07 -0.74
CA ALA A 35 -15.61 -13.48 -0.99
C ALA A 35 -14.97 -14.04 0.29
N VAL A 36 -14.07 -15.00 0.15
CA VAL A 36 -13.29 -15.55 1.25
C VAL A 36 -11.82 -15.21 1.11
N GLY A 37 -11.09 -15.27 2.23
CA GLY A 37 -9.66 -14.96 2.25
C GLY A 37 -8.84 -15.73 1.21
N ALA A 38 -9.19 -16.98 0.94
CA ALA A 38 -8.51 -17.78 -0.09
C ALA A 38 -8.63 -17.21 -1.51
N GLU A 39 -9.72 -16.49 -1.85
CA GLU A 39 -9.86 -15.82 -3.15
C GLU A 39 -8.89 -14.62 -3.25
N ILE A 40 -8.83 -13.82 -2.18
CA ILE A 40 -7.95 -12.65 -2.09
C ILE A 40 -6.49 -13.07 -2.17
N PHE A 41 -6.13 -14.05 -1.36
CA PHE A 41 -4.79 -14.62 -1.31
C PHE A 41 -4.38 -15.24 -2.65
N GLY A 42 -5.24 -16.10 -3.24
CA GLY A 42 -4.98 -16.70 -4.55
C GLY A 42 -4.83 -15.68 -5.68
N ALA A 43 -5.52 -14.55 -5.60
CA ALA A 43 -5.36 -13.47 -6.57
C ALA A 43 -4.01 -12.76 -6.41
N ALA A 44 -3.62 -12.42 -5.19
CA ALA A 44 -2.31 -11.81 -4.89
C ALA A 44 -1.15 -12.72 -5.34
N HIS A 45 -1.26 -14.02 -5.05
CA HIS A 45 -0.22 -15.01 -5.34
C HIS A 45 0.04 -15.25 -6.83
N LYS A 46 -0.90 -14.94 -7.72
CA LYS A 46 -0.66 -15.05 -9.18
C LYS A 46 0.53 -14.17 -9.61
N THR A 47 0.62 -12.97 -9.09
CA THR A 47 1.74 -12.06 -9.37
C THR A 47 2.91 -12.29 -8.43
N LEU A 48 2.64 -12.48 -7.15
CA LEU A 48 3.65 -12.65 -6.12
C LEU A 48 4.56 -13.86 -6.40
N ASP A 49 4.00 -15.01 -6.73
CA ASP A 49 4.76 -16.25 -6.96
C ASP A 49 5.59 -16.24 -8.25
N THR A 50 5.21 -15.41 -9.22
CA THR A 50 5.95 -15.25 -10.47
C THR A 50 6.97 -14.11 -10.44
N SER A 51 6.96 -13.30 -9.38
CA SER A 51 7.88 -12.18 -9.23
C SER A 51 9.32 -12.63 -9.05
N PRO A 52 10.31 -11.99 -9.71
CA PRO A 52 11.71 -12.20 -9.45
C PRO A 52 12.13 -11.82 -8.02
N HIS A 53 11.28 -11.09 -7.31
CA HIS A 53 11.48 -10.65 -5.94
C HIS A 53 10.74 -11.52 -4.91
N ARG A 54 10.18 -12.67 -5.30
CA ARG A 54 9.37 -13.56 -4.44
C ARG A 54 9.97 -13.81 -3.05
N ALA A 55 11.30 -13.99 -2.99
CA ALA A 55 11.99 -14.28 -1.74
C ALA A 55 11.95 -13.12 -0.71
N TYR A 56 11.57 -11.93 -1.13
CA TYR A 56 11.54 -10.73 -0.29
C TYR A 56 10.12 -10.18 -0.11
N LEU A 57 9.13 -10.82 -0.74
CA LEU A 57 7.73 -10.37 -0.75
C LEU A 57 6.89 -11.16 0.23
N ASP A 58 6.12 -10.42 1.04
CA ASP A 58 5.07 -10.94 1.91
C ASP A 58 3.75 -10.25 1.59
N PHE A 59 2.65 -10.96 1.83
CA PHE A 59 1.30 -10.45 1.65
C PHE A 59 0.43 -10.81 2.85
N ALA A 60 -0.41 -9.87 3.30
CA ALA A 60 -1.38 -10.08 4.36
C ALA A 60 -2.72 -9.41 4.02
N ALA A 61 -3.80 -9.97 4.55
CA ALA A 61 -5.12 -9.35 4.52
C ALA A 61 -5.82 -9.56 5.87
N HIS A 62 -6.32 -8.48 6.46
CA HIS A 62 -6.92 -8.50 7.80
C HIS A 62 -8.00 -7.44 7.97
N GLY A 63 -8.85 -7.60 8.98
CA GLY A 63 -9.80 -6.58 9.39
C GLY A 63 -9.11 -5.35 9.97
N MET A 64 -9.76 -4.22 9.78
CA MET A 64 -9.34 -2.92 10.27
C MET A 64 -10.51 -2.24 10.99
N GLY A 65 -10.29 -1.76 12.21
CA GLY A 65 -11.33 -1.11 13.00
C GLY A 65 -10.75 -0.29 14.15
N LEU A 66 -11.09 -0.63 15.38
CA LEU A 66 -10.53 0.04 16.56
C LEU A 66 -9.05 -0.26 16.76
N VAL A 67 -8.62 -1.44 16.34
CA VAL A 67 -7.20 -1.83 16.31
C VAL A 67 -6.79 -2.15 14.89
N SER A 68 -5.49 -2.00 14.59
CA SER A 68 -4.98 -2.15 13.23
C SER A 68 -5.04 -3.57 12.68
N HIS A 69 -5.12 -4.58 13.54
CA HIS A 69 -5.23 -5.99 13.15
C HIS A 69 -6.33 -6.64 13.97
N GLU A 70 -7.52 -6.70 13.41
CA GLU A 70 -8.67 -7.36 14.03
C GLU A 70 -9.40 -8.30 13.05
N ALA A 71 -10.52 -8.83 13.44
CA ALA A 71 -11.34 -9.68 12.56
C ALA A 71 -11.92 -8.87 11.37
N PRO A 72 -12.04 -9.47 10.18
CA PRO A 72 -11.67 -10.84 9.86
C PRO A 72 -10.17 -11.01 9.64
N ARG A 73 -9.59 -12.04 10.22
CA ARG A 73 -8.19 -12.44 9.99
C ARG A 73 -8.14 -13.42 8.82
N GLN A 74 -7.94 -12.89 7.64
CA GLN A 74 -8.16 -13.62 6.42
C GLN A 74 -7.06 -14.62 6.10
N ILE A 75 -5.86 -14.16 5.81
CA ILE A 75 -4.70 -15.00 5.53
C ILE A 75 -3.44 -14.21 5.84
N ASN A 76 -2.43 -14.95 6.26
CA ASN A 76 -1.09 -14.48 6.44
C ASN A 76 -0.11 -15.57 5.99
N ASP A 77 0.72 -15.33 4.99
CA ASP A 77 1.80 -16.24 4.57
C ASP A 77 3.19 -15.66 4.87
N GLY A 78 3.22 -14.49 5.49
CA GLY A 78 4.45 -13.81 5.86
C GLY A 78 4.95 -14.13 7.25
N SER A 79 5.96 -13.41 7.68
CA SER A 79 6.58 -13.53 8.99
C SER A 79 5.71 -13.00 10.14
N MET A 80 4.54 -12.44 9.86
CA MET A 80 3.63 -11.91 10.87
C MET A 80 2.99 -13.03 11.70
N PRO A 81 3.13 -12.99 13.02
CA PRO A 81 2.77 -14.11 13.89
C PRO A 81 1.29 -14.05 14.33
N TYR A 82 0.34 -13.99 13.40
CA TYR A 82 -1.07 -14.15 13.76
C TYR A 82 -1.75 -15.23 12.91
N GLU A 83 -2.71 -15.92 13.53
CA GLU A 83 -3.41 -16.99 12.88
C GLU A 83 -4.58 -16.46 12.02
N ALA A 84 -4.78 -17.06 10.85
CA ALA A 84 -5.86 -16.72 9.92
C ALA A 84 -7.15 -17.44 10.29
N TYR A 85 -7.77 -17.08 11.40
CA TYR A 85 -8.97 -17.73 11.93
C TYR A 85 -10.18 -17.66 10.99
N ASP A 86 -10.26 -16.62 10.18
CA ASP A 86 -11.40 -16.31 9.33
C ASP A 86 -11.12 -16.59 7.84
N ALA A 87 -10.09 -17.38 7.52
CA ALA A 87 -9.66 -17.63 6.13
C ALA A 87 -10.79 -18.16 5.22
N THR A 88 -11.74 -18.92 5.80
CA THR A 88 -12.90 -19.50 5.11
C THR A 88 -14.21 -18.75 5.36
N ARG A 89 -14.19 -17.74 6.22
CA ARG A 89 -15.37 -16.93 6.54
C ARG A 89 -15.66 -15.96 5.39
N PRO A 90 -16.89 -15.97 4.84
CA PRO A 90 -17.25 -15.01 3.81
C PRO A 90 -17.25 -13.58 4.36
N LEU A 91 -16.76 -12.64 3.54
CA LEU A 91 -16.86 -11.23 3.84
C LEU A 91 -18.31 -10.75 3.80
N GLU A 92 -18.67 -9.86 4.69
CA GLU A 92 -19.95 -9.19 4.74
C GLU A 92 -19.84 -7.74 4.26
N ALA A 93 -20.90 -7.20 3.67
CA ALA A 93 -20.91 -5.80 3.30
C ALA A 93 -20.68 -4.90 4.53
N SER A 94 -19.99 -3.78 4.33
CA SER A 94 -19.54 -2.85 5.38
C SER A 94 -18.41 -3.34 6.28
N MET A 95 -17.89 -4.56 6.08
CA MET A 95 -16.60 -4.91 6.68
C MET A 95 -15.51 -4.02 6.10
N VAL A 96 -14.56 -3.62 6.94
CA VAL A 96 -13.38 -2.88 6.55
C VAL A 96 -12.19 -3.82 6.65
N ILE A 97 -11.46 -3.96 5.55
CA ILE A 97 -10.26 -4.79 5.49
C ILE A 97 -9.07 -4.00 4.96
N SER A 98 -7.91 -4.32 5.48
CA SER A 98 -6.63 -3.87 4.94
C SER A 98 -6.01 -5.00 4.13
N ILE A 99 -5.45 -4.64 2.99
CA ILE A 99 -4.58 -5.48 2.16
C ILE A 99 -3.20 -4.87 2.19
N GLU A 100 -2.21 -5.69 2.48
CA GLU A 100 -0.87 -5.25 2.77
C GLU A 100 0.14 -6.08 1.98
N THR A 101 0.97 -5.40 1.18
CA THR A 101 2.10 -6.03 0.49
C THR A 101 3.38 -5.38 0.97
N THR A 102 4.32 -6.20 1.41
CA THR A 102 5.62 -5.76 1.89
C THR A 102 6.74 -6.39 1.10
N MET A 103 7.86 -5.67 0.97
CA MET A 103 9.09 -6.16 0.37
C MET A 103 10.27 -5.80 1.25
N ALA A 104 10.97 -6.80 1.77
CA ALA A 104 12.23 -6.64 2.50
C ALA A 104 13.41 -6.67 1.52
N HIS A 105 13.56 -5.62 0.70
CA HIS A 105 14.59 -5.58 -0.34
C HIS A 105 16.00 -5.40 0.25
N PRO A 106 17.01 -6.22 -0.14
CA PRO A 106 18.31 -6.25 0.54
C PRO A 106 19.13 -4.95 0.43
N ARG A 107 18.86 -4.12 -0.60
CA ARG A 107 19.55 -2.83 -0.79
C ARG A 107 18.68 -1.63 -0.50
N ARG A 108 17.35 -1.73 -0.66
CA ARG A 108 16.40 -0.62 -0.51
C ARG A 108 15.74 -0.58 0.86
N GLY A 109 15.94 -1.65 1.64
CA GLY A 109 15.27 -1.78 2.92
C GLY A 109 13.81 -2.22 2.78
N PHE A 110 12.97 -1.76 3.69
CA PHE A 110 11.58 -2.17 3.78
C PHE A 110 10.68 -1.25 2.97
N ILE A 111 9.95 -1.82 2.02
CA ILE A 111 8.98 -1.11 1.18
C ILE A 111 7.61 -1.74 1.47
N LYS A 112 6.60 -0.91 1.70
CA LYS A 112 5.25 -1.35 2.06
C LYS A 112 4.20 -0.53 1.34
N LEU A 113 3.20 -1.20 0.79
CA LEU A 113 1.91 -0.60 0.43
C LEU A 113 0.81 -1.25 1.26
N GLU A 114 -0.09 -0.44 1.76
CA GLU A 114 -1.26 -0.86 2.50
C GLU A 114 -2.47 -0.05 2.03
N ASP A 115 -3.53 -0.75 1.65
CA ASP A 115 -4.78 -0.15 1.22
C ASP A 115 -5.92 -0.66 2.09
N THR A 116 -6.68 0.27 2.64
CA THR A 116 -7.85 -0.03 3.45
C THR A 116 -9.11 0.19 2.63
N VAL A 117 -9.95 -0.83 2.55
CA VAL A 117 -11.16 -0.83 1.72
C VAL A 117 -12.39 -1.23 2.51
N ALA A 118 -13.54 -0.65 2.18
CA ALA A 118 -14.84 -1.12 2.64
C ALA A 118 -15.41 -2.14 1.65
N VAL A 119 -15.87 -3.28 2.14
CA VAL A 119 -16.55 -4.30 1.35
C VAL A 119 -17.94 -3.84 0.97
N THR A 120 -18.30 -3.94 -0.31
CA THR A 120 -19.64 -3.66 -0.82
C THR A 120 -20.31 -4.91 -1.36
N GLU A 121 -21.57 -4.83 -1.79
CA GLU A 121 -22.29 -5.97 -2.37
C GLU A 121 -21.58 -6.54 -3.60
N GLY A 122 -21.03 -5.69 -4.47
CA GLY A 122 -20.45 -6.09 -5.75
C GLY A 122 -18.95 -5.85 -5.89
N GLY A 123 -18.28 -5.34 -4.86
CA GLY A 123 -16.87 -4.98 -4.92
C GLY A 123 -16.34 -4.41 -3.63
N CYS A 124 -15.45 -3.44 -3.72
CA CYS A 124 -14.95 -2.69 -2.58
C CYS A 124 -14.70 -1.22 -2.91
N GLU A 125 -14.73 -0.39 -1.89
CA GLU A 125 -14.46 1.05 -1.98
C GLU A 125 -13.24 1.40 -1.12
N SER A 126 -12.30 2.17 -1.67
CA SER A 126 -11.15 2.64 -0.93
C SER A 126 -11.49 3.83 -0.04
N PHE A 127 -10.85 3.89 1.11
CA PHE A 127 -10.84 5.09 1.93
C PHE A 127 -9.75 6.05 1.43
N GLY A 128 -10.16 7.05 0.69
CA GLY A 128 -9.29 8.11 0.20
C GLY A 128 -8.92 8.00 -1.27
N GLU A 129 -9.49 8.87 -2.08
CA GLU A 129 -9.21 8.96 -3.51
C GLU A 129 -7.83 9.57 -3.82
N LYS A 130 -7.21 10.25 -2.85
CA LYS A 130 -6.01 11.09 -3.07
C LYS A 130 -4.69 10.33 -3.15
N GLY A 131 -4.68 9.03 -2.98
CA GLY A 131 -3.48 8.21 -3.03
C GLY A 131 -3.50 7.16 -4.12
N ARG A 132 -4.57 7.12 -4.91
CA ARG A 132 -4.74 6.11 -5.93
C ARG A 132 -4.74 6.74 -7.30
N LEU A 133 -3.85 6.27 -8.14
CA LEU A 133 -3.76 6.61 -9.56
C LEU A 133 -4.59 5.61 -10.36
N GLU A 134 -5.14 6.05 -11.48
CA GLU A 134 -5.82 5.17 -12.43
C GLU A 134 -4.89 4.03 -12.90
N PRO A 135 -5.43 2.84 -13.27
CA PRO A 135 -4.61 1.73 -13.74
C PRO A 135 -3.69 2.18 -14.89
N GLY A 136 -2.39 2.14 -14.67
CA GLY A 136 -1.37 2.60 -15.62
C GLY A 136 -0.71 3.94 -15.28
N GLU A 137 -1.24 4.68 -14.33
CA GLU A 137 -0.55 5.84 -13.74
C GLU A 137 0.17 5.38 -12.47
N VAL A 138 1.43 5.09 -12.61
CA VAL A 138 2.26 4.63 -11.50
C VAL A 138 2.35 5.71 -10.41
N ILE A 139 2.38 5.29 -9.17
CA ILE A 139 2.67 6.02 -7.90
C ILE A 139 3.73 7.14 -8.02
N ILE A 140 4.48 7.19 -9.12
CA ILE A 140 5.41 8.28 -9.46
C ILE A 140 4.73 9.66 -9.38
N GLU A 141 3.44 9.78 -9.78
CA GLU A 141 2.75 11.08 -9.69
C GLU A 141 2.40 11.47 -8.26
N ALA A 142 1.99 10.55 -7.41
CA ALA A 142 1.74 10.87 -6.00
C ALA A 142 3.04 11.27 -5.29
N GLY A 143 4.15 10.61 -5.60
CA GLY A 143 5.49 11.00 -5.16
C GLY A 143 5.92 12.33 -5.77
N LEU A 144 5.75 12.55 -7.07
CA LEU A 144 6.09 13.79 -7.77
C LEU A 144 5.25 14.97 -7.26
N HIS A 145 3.95 14.83 -7.06
CA HIS A 145 3.11 15.89 -6.52
C HIS A 145 3.38 16.17 -5.04
N ALA A 146 3.79 15.18 -4.25
CA ALA A 146 4.24 15.38 -2.88
C ALA A 146 5.59 16.11 -2.85
N VAL A 147 6.54 15.71 -3.68
CA VAL A 147 7.86 16.34 -3.83
C VAL A 147 7.71 17.76 -4.39
N GLN A 148 6.82 17.97 -5.37
CA GLN A 148 6.56 19.29 -5.92
C GLN A 148 5.97 20.24 -4.86
N ARG A 149 5.00 19.76 -4.06
CA ARG A 149 4.43 20.52 -2.94
C ARG A 149 5.46 20.84 -1.85
N LEU A 150 6.35 19.92 -1.53
CA LEU A 150 7.44 20.16 -0.58
C LEU A 150 8.46 21.18 -1.12
N ARG A 151 8.78 21.12 -2.41
CA ARG A 151 9.64 22.12 -3.09
C ARG A 151 8.99 23.50 -3.09
N ASP A 152 7.69 23.59 -3.33
CA ASP A 152 6.95 24.84 -3.32
C ASP A 152 6.79 25.42 -1.91
N GLN A 153 6.62 24.56 -0.89
CA GLN A 153 6.64 24.98 0.51
C GLN A 153 8.02 25.46 0.96
N SER A 154 9.10 24.78 0.58
CA SER A 154 10.46 25.19 0.92
C SER A 154 10.86 26.50 0.24
N ARG A 155 10.28 26.81 -0.92
CA ARG A 155 10.47 28.11 -1.62
C ARG A 155 9.67 29.24 -0.99
N ARG A 156 8.60 28.94 -0.26
CA ARG A 156 7.73 29.93 0.40
C ARG A 156 8.13 30.21 1.84
N ASP A 157 9.09 29.47 2.39
CA ASP A 157 9.62 29.68 3.74
C ASP A 157 10.91 30.51 3.65
N PRO A 158 10.84 31.85 3.84
CA PRO A 158 11.99 32.74 3.71
C PRO A 158 13.07 32.49 4.77
N CYS A 159 12.74 31.78 5.87
CA CYS A 159 13.69 31.51 6.93
C CYS A 159 14.55 30.25 6.71
N ARG A 160 14.26 29.45 5.67
CA ARG A 160 14.99 28.21 5.37
C ARG A 160 16.07 28.32 4.30
N ASN A 161 16.25 29.51 3.73
CA ASN A 161 17.31 29.71 2.73
C ASN A 161 18.59 30.18 3.42
N PRO A 162 19.66 29.35 3.49
CA PRO A 162 20.92 29.73 4.15
C PRO A 162 21.66 30.90 3.46
N LYS A 163 21.15 31.42 2.34
CA LYS A 163 21.66 32.60 1.63
C LYS A 163 20.82 33.86 1.82
N SER A 164 19.70 33.79 2.59
CA SER A 164 18.93 34.97 2.95
C SER A 164 19.53 35.62 4.20
N ARG A 165 19.67 36.96 4.17
CA ARG A 165 20.17 37.76 5.31
C ARG A 165 19.31 37.50 6.56
N PRO A 166 19.88 37.61 7.78
CA PRO A 166 19.12 37.42 8.98
C PRO A 166 17.96 38.42 9.04
N CYS A 167 16.78 37.92 9.41
CA CYS A 167 15.65 38.77 9.76
C CYS A 167 16.09 39.65 10.93
N GLY A 168 16.16 40.94 10.69
CA GLY A 168 16.53 41.93 11.69
C GLY A 168 15.53 41.92 12.85
N THR A 169 16.07 42.16 14.04
CA THR A 169 15.42 42.38 15.33
C THR A 169 14.34 43.43 15.26
#